data_7f53688eb3f9a691bef2ac8ec9af6cb9
#
_entry.id   7f53688eb3f9a691bef2ac8ec9af6cb9
#
_cell.length_a   1.000
_cell.length_b   1.000
_cell.length_c   1.000
_cell.angle_alpha   90.00
_cell.angle_beta   90.00
_cell.angle_gamma   90.00
#
_symmetry.space_group_name_H-M   'P 1'
#
loop_
_entity.id
_entity.type
_entity.pdbx_description
1 polymer ?
#
loop_
_entity_poly.entity_id
_entity_poly.type
_entity_poly.pdbx_seq_one_letter_code
_entity_poly.pdbx_strand_id
1 'polypeptide(L)'
;MAKKKDNTAEIGFEEQIWSAADKLRGNIDASEYKNVVLGLIFLKYISDKFDQKYQELVEEGEGFEEDRDEYASENIFFVPESARWKTIAAAAHTPEIGKAIDEAMRQIEAENNKLKGILPKNFARQELDKRRLGEVVDLFANVKMAEKGDSRDILGRTYEYCLAKFAEAEGKNAGEFYTPACVVKTLVEVIEPYHGRVYDPCCGSGGMFVQSADFVKRHQGNINDISVYGQESNPTTWKMATMNLAIRGIDADLGDHNADTFFEDLHKTEKFDFILANPPFNLKDWGGKKLENDVRWQYGTPPEGNANFAWVQHMIHHLNRSGRMGMVLANGALSSQTNNEGEIRAKIVDADLVEGIIAMPDKLFYSTGIPVSLWIITKNKKQSGKTLFIDVRDMGTMVSRRLREFTDEDIAKVSTAFDAFRDGTLETEKGFSAIATTEDIKAQDYILTPGRYVGVAEVEEDDEPFEEKMTRLTGEIAKCFEESNRLQEQIKKNLEAIGYGM
;
A
#
# COMPACT_ATOMS: atom_id res chain seq x y z
N MET A 1 -23.15 -18.84 -18.76
CA MET A 1 -21.71 -19.12 -18.90
C MET A 1 -21.06 -17.88 -19.48
N ALA A 2 -20.61 -16.98 -18.62
CA ALA A 2 -19.84 -15.79 -19.02
C ALA A 2 -18.37 -16.20 -19.09
N LYS A 3 -17.73 -15.96 -20.24
CA LYS A 3 -16.30 -16.18 -20.43
C LYS A 3 -15.52 -15.27 -19.46
N LYS A 4 -14.81 -15.86 -18.51
CA LYS A 4 -13.68 -15.20 -17.85
C LYS A 4 -12.75 -14.66 -18.94
N LYS A 5 -12.58 -13.36 -19.03
CA LYS A 5 -11.46 -12.75 -19.76
C LYS A 5 -10.20 -13.08 -18.98
N ASP A 6 -9.37 -13.93 -19.54
CA ASP A 6 -8.03 -14.23 -19.02
C ASP A 6 -7.17 -12.96 -19.06
N ASN A 7 -6.87 -12.40 -17.92
CA ASN A 7 -5.79 -11.40 -17.70
C ASN A 7 -4.40 -12.05 -17.66
N THR A 8 -4.26 -13.28 -18.12
CA THR A 8 -3.01 -14.07 -18.03
C THR A 8 -1.88 -13.59 -18.94
N ALA A 9 -2.14 -12.75 -19.94
CA ALA A 9 -1.09 -12.19 -20.81
C ALA A 9 -0.33 -11.01 -20.17
N GLU A 10 -0.91 -10.35 -19.17
CA GLU A 10 -0.33 -9.17 -18.51
C GLU A 10 0.52 -9.51 -17.28
N ILE A 11 0.19 -10.58 -16.55
CA ILE A 11 0.94 -11.06 -15.37
C ILE A 11 2.35 -11.57 -15.74
N GLY A 12 2.56 -12.01 -16.97
CA GLY A 12 3.86 -12.53 -17.42
C GLY A 12 4.96 -11.49 -17.57
N PHE A 13 4.63 -10.21 -17.66
CA PHE A 13 5.59 -9.13 -17.88
C PHE A 13 6.21 -8.63 -16.57
N GLU A 14 5.41 -8.34 -15.56
CA GLU A 14 5.89 -7.95 -14.23
C GLU A 14 6.80 -9.04 -13.63
N GLU A 15 6.43 -10.31 -13.85
CA GLU A 15 7.21 -11.45 -13.38
C GLU A 15 8.53 -11.61 -14.13
N GLN A 16 8.57 -11.30 -15.45
CA GLN A 16 9.80 -11.29 -16.23
C GLN A 16 10.76 -10.19 -15.77
N ILE A 17 10.25 -8.98 -15.53
CA ILE A 17 11.04 -7.86 -15.00
C ILE A 17 11.61 -8.24 -13.62
N TRP A 18 10.77 -8.75 -12.74
CA TRP A 18 11.20 -9.18 -11.43
C TRP A 18 12.28 -10.26 -11.51
N SER A 19 12.08 -11.27 -12.33
CA SER A 19 13.06 -12.37 -12.51
C SER A 19 14.40 -11.89 -13.07
N ALA A 20 14.39 -10.92 -13.99
CA ALA A 20 15.61 -10.32 -14.52
C ALA A 20 16.28 -9.40 -13.48
N ALA A 21 15.48 -8.64 -12.78
CA ALA A 21 15.93 -7.80 -11.69
C ALA A 21 16.55 -8.65 -10.57
N ASP A 22 15.94 -9.76 -10.17
CA ASP A 22 16.46 -10.64 -9.11
C ASP A 22 17.85 -11.21 -9.44
N LYS A 23 18.19 -11.34 -10.72
CA LYS A 23 19.55 -11.69 -11.16
C LYS A 23 20.60 -10.63 -10.83
N LEU A 24 20.21 -9.35 -10.69
CA LEU A 24 21.12 -8.28 -10.25
C LEU A 24 21.49 -8.39 -8.78
N ARG A 25 20.70 -9.08 -7.98
CA ARG A 25 20.82 -9.10 -6.51
C ARG A 25 22.25 -9.47 -6.06
N GLY A 26 22.88 -10.48 -6.64
CA GLY A 26 24.29 -10.83 -6.37
C GLY A 26 24.71 -10.69 -4.91
N ASN A 27 25.75 -9.87 -4.64
CA ASN A 27 26.28 -9.54 -3.31
C ASN A 27 25.82 -8.15 -2.80
N ILE A 28 24.74 -7.59 -3.37
CA ILE A 28 24.24 -6.26 -3.02
C ILE A 28 23.21 -6.39 -1.90
N ASP A 29 23.24 -5.46 -0.94
CA ASP A 29 22.21 -5.36 0.10
C ASP A 29 20.80 -5.16 -0.50
N ALA A 30 19.80 -5.79 0.11
CA ALA A 30 18.43 -5.77 -0.41
C ALA A 30 17.88 -4.36 -0.56
N SER A 31 18.20 -3.44 0.37
CA SER A 31 17.74 -2.06 0.33
C SER A 31 18.34 -1.26 -0.83
N GLU A 32 19.59 -1.51 -1.16
CA GLU A 32 20.29 -0.86 -2.27
C GLU A 32 19.88 -1.43 -3.63
N TYR A 33 19.70 -2.75 -3.71
CA TYR A 33 19.23 -3.45 -4.89
C TYR A 33 17.83 -2.96 -5.31
N LYS A 34 16.93 -2.73 -4.35
CA LYS A 34 15.61 -2.16 -4.56
C LYS A 34 15.68 -0.81 -5.30
N ASN A 35 16.56 0.08 -4.87
CA ASN A 35 16.75 1.38 -5.49
C ASN A 35 17.25 1.29 -6.94
N VAL A 36 18.11 0.34 -7.24
CA VAL A 36 18.61 0.09 -8.61
C VAL A 36 17.44 -0.30 -9.53
N VAL A 37 16.65 -1.28 -9.13
CA VAL A 37 15.52 -1.79 -9.94
C VAL A 37 14.45 -0.72 -10.13
N LEU A 38 14.00 -0.09 -9.06
CA LEU A 38 12.95 0.93 -9.11
C LEU A 38 13.42 2.18 -9.89
N GLY A 39 14.70 2.54 -9.76
CA GLY A 39 15.29 3.61 -10.54
C GLY A 39 15.32 3.33 -12.05
N LEU A 40 15.62 2.09 -12.47
CA LEU A 40 15.58 1.70 -13.88
C LEU A 40 14.15 1.73 -14.45
N ILE A 41 13.16 1.23 -13.69
CA ILE A 41 11.75 1.29 -14.08
C ILE A 41 11.33 2.74 -14.28
N PHE A 42 11.70 3.61 -13.33
CA PHE A 42 11.39 5.04 -13.39
C PHE A 42 12.04 5.70 -14.61
N LEU A 43 13.33 5.45 -14.84
CA LEU A 43 14.08 6.02 -15.96
C LEU A 43 13.47 5.60 -17.32
N LYS A 44 13.09 4.33 -17.44
CA LYS A 44 12.39 3.83 -18.64
C LYS A 44 11.07 4.55 -18.86
N TYR A 45 10.27 4.68 -17.79
CA TYR A 45 8.98 5.35 -17.85
C TYR A 45 9.09 6.79 -18.33
N ILE A 46 9.95 7.60 -17.70
CA ILE A 46 10.08 9.02 -18.06
C ILE A 46 10.62 9.20 -19.48
N SER A 47 11.56 8.33 -19.91
CA SER A 47 12.10 8.37 -21.25
C SER A 47 11.04 8.05 -22.31
N ASP A 48 10.21 7.02 -22.07
CA ASP A 48 9.15 6.65 -23.01
C ASP A 48 8.04 7.71 -23.09
N LYS A 49 7.71 8.34 -21.97
CA LYS A 49 6.72 9.44 -21.96
C LYS A 49 7.24 10.66 -22.69
N PHE A 50 8.50 10.98 -22.46
CA PHE A 50 9.15 12.05 -23.21
C PHE A 50 9.19 11.76 -24.70
N ASP A 51 9.63 10.55 -25.10
CA ASP A 51 9.74 10.16 -26.50
C ASP A 51 8.36 10.17 -27.20
N GLN A 52 7.29 9.78 -26.50
CA GLN A 52 5.92 9.85 -27.04
C GLN A 52 5.53 11.30 -27.35
N LYS A 53 5.66 12.20 -26.37
CA LYS A 53 5.31 13.62 -26.57
C LYS A 53 6.23 14.29 -27.60
N TYR A 54 7.51 13.92 -27.61
CA TYR A 54 8.46 14.40 -28.61
C TYR A 54 8.01 14.07 -30.04
N GLN A 55 7.55 12.84 -30.27
CA GLN A 55 7.04 12.43 -31.58
C GLN A 55 5.74 13.19 -31.96
N GLU A 56 4.83 13.40 -31.01
CA GLU A 56 3.63 14.20 -31.21
C GLU A 56 3.97 15.62 -31.66
N LEU A 57 4.90 16.30 -30.97
CA LEU A 57 5.36 17.66 -31.33
C LEU A 57 6.09 17.70 -32.69
N VAL A 58 6.88 16.69 -33.02
CA VAL A 58 7.49 16.56 -34.35
C VAL A 58 6.44 16.40 -35.45
N GLU A 59 5.36 15.63 -35.23
CA GLU A 59 4.27 15.44 -36.17
C GLU A 59 3.44 16.72 -36.34
N GLU A 60 3.29 17.55 -35.30
CA GLU A 60 2.66 18.87 -35.37
C GLU A 60 3.48 19.85 -36.24
N GLY A 61 4.81 19.69 -36.25
CA GLY A 61 5.70 20.40 -37.17
C GLY A 61 5.93 21.87 -36.86
N GLU A 62 5.64 22.31 -35.63
CA GLU A 62 5.80 23.71 -35.17
C GLU A 62 7.21 24.01 -34.63
N GLY A 63 8.07 23.01 -34.42
CA GLY A 63 9.46 23.14 -33.97
C GLY A 63 9.62 23.32 -32.46
N PHE A 64 8.62 22.89 -31.67
CA PHE A 64 8.62 23.00 -30.20
C PHE A 64 9.06 21.71 -29.49
N GLU A 65 9.55 20.70 -30.21
CA GLU A 65 9.94 19.41 -29.66
C GLU A 65 11.05 19.44 -28.62
N GLU A 66 11.80 20.50 -28.50
CA GLU A 66 12.82 20.72 -27.46
C GLU A 66 12.42 21.83 -26.47
N ASP A 67 11.19 22.34 -26.54
CA ASP A 67 10.68 23.34 -25.60
C ASP A 67 10.19 22.67 -24.31
N ARG A 68 10.80 23.04 -23.16
CA ARG A 68 10.50 22.46 -21.85
C ARG A 68 9.08 22.73 -21.37
N ASP A 69 8.50 23.86 -21.77
CA ASP A 69 7.19 24.30 -21.30
C ASP A 69 6.09 23.39 -21.88
N GLU A 70 6.30 22.84 -23.09
CA GLU A 70 5.37 21.88 -23.72
C GLU A 70 5.25 20.58 -22.90
N TYR A 71 6.35 20.13 -22.31
CA TYR A 71 6.35 18.94 -21.45
C TYR A 71 5.80 19.24 -20.06
N ALA A 72 6.19 20.37 -19.48
CA ALA A 72 5.76 20.78 -18.15
C ALA A 72 4.24 20.99 -18.06
N SER A 73 3.61 21.51 -19.14
CA SER A 73 2.15 21.73 -19.22
C SER A 73 1.35 20.44 -19.08
N GLU A 74 1.91 19.29 -19.46
CA GLU A 74 1.30 17.97 -19.37
C GLU A 74 1.87 17.10 -18.22
N ASN A 75 2.64 17.69 -17.31
CA ASN A 75 3.35 16.98 -16.24
C ASN A 75 4.29 15.87 -16.75
N ILE A 76 4.93 16.08 -17.90
CA ILE A 76 5.95 15.21 -18.48
C ILE A 76 7.33 15.76 -18.10
N PHE A 77 8.23 14.92 -17.62
CA PHE A 77 9.60 15.30 -17.32
C PHE A 77 10.41 15.45 -18.61
N PHE A 78 11.16 16.55 -18.71
CA PHE A 78 12.05 16.76 -19.84
C PHE A 78 13.26 15.84 -19.76
N VAL A 79 13.57 15.13 -20.86
CA VAL A 79 14.69 14.18 -20.94
C VAL A 79 15.68 14.65 -22.00
N PRO A 80 16.88 15.14 -21.60
CA PRO A 80 17.94 15.53 -22.52
C PRO A 80 18.35 14.37 -23.44
N GLU A 81 18.80 14.64 -24.65
CA GLU A 81 19.13 13.64 -25.67
C GLU A 81 20.13 12.59 -25.16
N SER A 82 21.13 13.00 -24.41
CA SER A 82 22.14 12.11 -23.78
C SER A 82 21.58 11.18 -22.67
N ALA A 83 20.39 11.53 -22.13
CA ALA A 83 19.72 10.78 -21.07
C ALA A 83 18.53 9.94 -21.57
N ARG A 84 18.16 10.03 -22.87
CA ARG A 84 17.08 9.23 -23.46
C ARG A 84 17.41 7.75 -23.45
N TRP A 85 16.39 6.92 -23.29
CA TRP A 85 16.56 5.46 -23.19
C TRP A 85 17.39 4.86 -24.34
N LYS A 86 17.20 5.37 -25.55
CA LYS A 86 17.97 4.94 -26.72
C LYS A 86 19.48 5.09 -26.54
N THR A 87 19.93 6.20 -25.94
CA THR A 87 21.36 6.45 -25.67
C THR A 87 21.88 5.51 -24.59
N ILE A 88 21.10 5.26 -23.54
CA ILE A 88 21.45 4.32 -22.47
C ILE A 88 21.51 2.88 -22.99
N ALA A 89 20.54 2.46 -23.77
CA ALA A 89 20.51 1.12 -24.39
C ALA A 89 21.70 0.88 -25.32
N ALA A 90 22.18 1.89 -26.02
CA ALA A 90 23.39 1.77 -26.83
C ALA A 90 24.65 1.48 -25.99
N ALA A 91 24.67 1.85 -24.71
CA ALA A 91 25.75 1.56 -23.78
C ALA A 91 25.57 0.22 -23.01
N ALA A 92 24.48 -0.51 -23.19
CA ALA A 92 24.09 -1.67 -22.39
C ALA A 92 25.17 -2.77 -22.29
N HIS A 93 25.90 -3.02 -23.40
CA HIS A 93 26.93 -4.03 -23.46
C HIS A 93 28.36 -3.50 -23.22
N THR A 94 28.47 -2.28 -22.69
CA THR A 94 29.77 -1.67 -22.37
C THR A 94 30.04 -1.68 -20.85
N PRO A 95 31.30 -1.65 -20.41
CA PRO A 95 31.66 -1.50 -18.99
C PRO A 95 31.14 -0.18 -18.39
N GLU A 96 30.84 0.81 -19.24
CA GLU A 96 30.45 2.18 -18.85
C GLU A 96 28.92 2.31 -18.59
N ILE A 97 28.12 1.26 -18.78
CA ILE A 97 26.66 1.30 -18.63
C ILE A 97 26.21 1.94 -17.28
N GLY A 98 26.87 1.59 -16.18
CA GLY A 98 26.54 2.15 -14.87
C GLY A 98 26.80 3.66 -14.81
N LYS A 99 27.90 4.14 -15.40
CA LYS A 99 28.20 5.58 -15.47
C LYS A 99 27.22 6.32 -16.40
N ALA A 100 26.84 5.69 -17.51
CA ALA A 100 25.86 6.24 -18.43
C ALA A 100 24.52 6.48 -17.75
N ILE A 101 24.06 5.50 -16.96
CA ILE A 101 22.80 5.65 -16.18
C ILE A 101 22.95 6.73 -15.11
N ASP A 102 24.01 6.73 -14.32
CA ASP A 102 24.25 7.73 -13.28
C ASP A 102 24.29 9.15 -13.87
N GLU A 103 24.87 9.33 -15.05
CA GLU A 103 24.92 10.62 -15.73
C GLU A 103 23.55 11.03 -16.28
N ALA A 104 22.81 10.09 -16.86
CA ALA A 104 21.44 10.33 -17.31
C ALA A 104 20.54 10.80 -16.15
N MET A 105 20.65 10.14 -14.98
CA MET A 105 19.91 10.54 -13.78
C MET A 105 20.26 11.96 -13.33
N ARG A 106 21.55 12.36 -13.38
CA ARG A 106 21.98 13.72 -13.02
C ARG A 106 21.41 14.77 -13.98
N GLN A 107 21.46 14.48 -15.28
CA GLN A 107 20.97 15.42 -16.29
C GLN A 107 19.45 15.59 -16.22
N ILE A 108 18.70 14.51 -15.99
CA ILE A 108 17.25 14.58 -15.80
C ILE A 108 16.91 15.43 -14.56
N GLU A 109 17.62 15.23 -13.45
CA GLU A 109 17.41 16.06 -12.25
C GLU A 109 17.76 17.56 -12.49
N ALA A 110 18.77 17.86 -13.29
CA ALA A 110 19.16 19.22 -13.60
C ALA A 110 18.08 19.98 -14.40
N GLU A 111 17.35 19.27 -15.25
CA GLU A 111 16.28 19.81 -16.06
C GLU A 111 14.91 19.85 -15.34
N ASN A 112 14.74 19.05 -14.29
CA ASN A 112 13.45 18.87 -13.62
C ASN A 112 13.57 19.14 -12.11
N ASN A 113 13.20 20.33 -11.67
CA ASN A 113 13.31 20.74 -10.26
C ASN A 113 12.59 19.81 -9.28
N LYS A 114 11.45 19.24 -9.67
CA LYS A 114 10.67 18.28 -8.85
C LYS A 114 11.44 16.97 -8.59
N LEU A 115 12.45 16.63 -9.39
CA LEU A 115 13.27 15.41 -9.25
C LEU A 115 14.61 15.66 -8.59
N LYS A 116 14.93 16.87 -8.20
CA LYS A 116 16.24 17.24 -7.65
C LYS A 116 16.59 16.44 -6.40
N GLY A 117 17.65 15.64 -6.46
CA GLY A 117 18.11 14.80 -5.36
C GLY A 117 17.30 13.51 -5.15
N ILE A 118 16.32 13.22 -6.00
CA ILE A 118 15.42 12.06 -5.88
C ILE A 118 16.00 10.82 -6.54
N LEU A 119 16.54 10.96 -7.75
CA LEU A 119 16.93 9.82 -8.57
C LEU A 119 18.17 9.09 -8.01
N PRO A 120 18.20 7.75 -8.04
CA PRO A 120 19.37 6.99 -7.59
C PRO A 120 20.55 7.17 -8.55
N LYS A 121 21.77 7.33 -8.01
CA LYS A 121 23.01 7.54 -8.77
C LYS A 121 24.11 6.61 -8.26
N ASN A 122 23.79 5.33 -8.18
CA ASN A 122 24.68 4.29 -7.65
C ASN A 122 24.85 3.09 -8.59
N PHE A 123 24.63 3.30 -9.89
CA PHE A 123 24.73 2.26 -10.91
C PHE A 123 26.19 1.97 -11.33
N ALA A 124 27.11 2.94 -11.16
CA ALA A 124 28.52 2.77 -11.50
C ALA A 124 29.32 1.96 -10.48
N ARG A 125 28.76 1.65 -9.29
CA ARG A 125 29.47 0.94 -8.22
C ARG A 125 30.00 -0.44 -8.66
N GLN A 126 31.08 -0.91 -8.00
CA GLN A 126 31.78 -2.14 -8.38
C GLN A 126 30.98 -3.41 -8.07
N GLU A 127 30.18 -3.39 -7.02
CA GLU A 127 29.35 -4.52 -6.56
C GLU A 127 28.22 -4.86 -7.53
N LEU A 128 27.83 -3.92 -8.40
CA LEU A 128 26.80 -4.13 -9.41
C LEU A 128 27.43 -4.70 -10.69
N ASP A 129 27.05 -5.92 -11.03
CA ASP A 129 27.50 -6.59 -12.25
C ASP A 129 27.00 -5.85 -13.50
N LYS A 130 27.93 -5.26 -14.26
CA LYS A 130 27.63 -4.42 -15.43
C LYS A 130 27.01 -5.22 -16.58
N ARG A 131 27.38 -6.50 -16.72
CA ARG A 131 26.79 -7.37 -17.74
C ARG A 131 25.32 -7.64 -17.43
N ARG A 132 25.00 -8.01 -16.17
CA ARG A 132 23.62 -8.23 -15.73
C ARG A 132 22.78 -6.94 -15.80
N LEU A 133 23.39 -5.80 -15.46
CA LEU A 133 22.74 -4.49 -15.62
C LEU A 133 22.37 -4.23 -17.09
N GLY A 134 23.28 -4.53 -18.03
CA GLY A 134 22.99 -4.44 -19.46
C GLY A 134 21.86 -5.37 -19.92
N GLU A 135 21.86 -6.63 -19.45
CA GLU A 135 20.78 -7.59 -19.73
C GLU A 135 19.40 -7.08 -19.27
N VAL A 136 19.33 -6.37 -18.13
CA VAL A 136 18.09 -5.75 -17.64
C VAL A 136 17.68 -4.55 -18.50
N VAL A 137 18.66 -3.71 -18.90
CA VAL A 137 18.41 -2.59 -19.82
C VAL A 137 17.86 -3.10 -21.15
N ASP A 138 18.40 -4.16 -21.71
CA ASP A 138 17.91 -4.79 -22.95
C ASP A 138 16.50 -5.36 -22.79
N LEU A 139 16.21 -5.99 -21.65
CA LEU A 139 14.87 -6.48 -21.38
C LEU A 139 13.85 -5.33 -21.43
N PHE A 140 14.15 -4.21 -20.78
CA PHE A 140 13.30 -3.03 -20.83
C PHE A 140 13.18 -2.40 -22.23
N ALA A 141 14.26 -2.43 -23.03
CA ALA A 141 14.23 -1.92 -24.40
C ALA A 141 13.31 -2.73 -25.30
N ASN A 142 13.19 -4.04 -25.05
CA ASN A 142 12.36 -4.96 -25.81
C ASN A 142 10.89 -5.01 -25.36
N VAL A 143 10.56 -4.32 -24.26
CA VAL A 143 9.18 -4.15 -23.83
C VAL A 143 8.48 -3.23 -24.82
N LYS A 144 7.76 -3.82 -25.77
CA LYS A 144 6.79 -3.06 -26.54
C LYS A 144 5.69 -2.63 -25.58
N MET A 145 5.68 -1.35 -25.24
CA MET A 145 4.51 -0.76 -24.63
C MET A 145 3.33 -1.11 -25.49
N ALA A 146 2.34 -1.81 -24.93
CA ALA A 146 1.25 -2.38 -25.70
C ALA A 146 0.58 -1.30 -26.53
N GLU A 147 0.39 -1.57 -27.82
CA GLU A 147 -0.22 -0.66 -28.79
C GLU A 147 -1.68 -0.26 -28.46
N LYS A 148 -2.26 -0.78 -27.35
CA LYS A 148 -3.63 -0.50 -26.90
C LYS A 148 -3.74 -0.54 -25.36
N GLY A 149 -3.22 0.47 -24.69
CA GLY A 149 -3.40 0.65 -23.24
C GLY A 149 -2.61 1.86 -22.73
N ASP A 150 -3.05 2.49 -21.66
CA ASP A 150 -2.29 3.57 -21.03
C ASP A 150 -0.96 2.98 -20.50
N SER A 151 0.14 3.31 -21.15
CA SER A 151 1.49 2.86 -20.76
C SER A 151 1.84 3.21 -19.30
N ARG A 152 1.17 4.23 -18.72
CA ARG A 152 1.29 4.60 -17.31
C ARG A 152 0.83 3.48 -16.39
N ASP A 153 -0.21 2.77 -16.81
CA ASP A 153 -0.78 1.70 -15.99
C ASP A 153 0.16 0.49 -15.90
N ILE A 154 0.82 0.10 -16.99
CA ILE A 154 1.74 -1.06 -17.01
C ILE A 154 2.98 -0.82 -16.15
N LEU A 155 3.66 0.32 -16.33
CA LEU A 155 4.87 0.62 -15.55
C LEU A 155 4.56 0.95 -14.10
N GLY A 156 3.43 1.63 -13.84
CA GLY A 156 2.93 1.85 -12.49
C GLY A 156 2.64 0.52 -11.77
N ARG A 157 1.96 -0.43 -12.43
CA ARG A 157 1.73 -1.78 -11.87
C ARG A 157 3.03 -2.56 -11.68
N THR A 158 3.96 -2.46 -12.63
CA THR A 158 5.27 -3.10 -12.51
C THR A 158 6.06 -2.54 -11.32
N TYR A 159 6.02 -1.23 -11.12
CA TYR A 159 6.65 -0.57 -9.99
C TYR A 159 6.07 -1.08 -8.66
N GLU A 160 4.74 -1.12 -8.55
CA GLU A 160 4.02 -1.62 -7.37
C GLU A 160 4.27 -3.12 -7.13
N TYR A 161 4.27 -3.93 -8.19
CA TYR A 161 4.60 -5.35 -8.11
C TYR A 161 6.03 -5.56 -7.56
N CYS A 162 7.00 -4.80 -8.05
CA CYS A 162 8.36 -4.86 -7.52
C CYS A 162 8.43 -4.41 -6.06
N LEU A 163 7.71 -3.34 -5.67
CA LEU A 163 7.61 -2.91 -4.27
C LEU A 163 7.06 -4.03 -3.37
N ALA A 164 5.97 -4.68 -3.79
CA ALA A 164 5.37 -5.79 -3.05
C ALA A 164 6.34 -6.98 -2.92
N LYS A 165 7.06 -7.33 -4.00
CA LYS A 165 8.07 -8.40 -3.99
C LYS A 165 9.27 -8.07 -3.11
N PHE A 166 9.71 -6.83 -3.06
CA PHE A 166 10.74 -6.38 -2.12
C PHE A 166 10.24 -6.49 -0.67
N ALA A 167 9.02 -6.06 -0.39
CA ALA A 167 8.42 -6.21 0.92
C ALA A 167 8.32 -7.68 1.36
N GLU A 168 7.93 -8.59 0.46
CA GLU A 168 7.90 -10.02 0.70
C GLU A 168 9.31 -10.58 1.02
N ALA A 169 10.34 -10.16 0.26
CA ALA A 169 11.71 -10.65 0.41
C ALA A 169 12.43 -10.12 1.65
N GLU A 170 12.18 -8.87 2.05
CA GLU A 170 12.76 -8.22 3.22
C GLU A 170 12.10 -8.67 4.53
N GLY A 171 10.89 -9.24 4.48
CA GLY A 171 10.19 -9.82 5.63
C GLY A 171 9.92 -8.79 6.74
N LYS A 172 10.35 -9.07 7.98
CA LYS A 172 10.04 -8.21 9.14
C LYS A 172 10.54 -6.77 9.02
N ASN A 173 11.59 -6.52 8.25
CA ASN A 173 12.18 -5.18 8.11
C ASN A 173 11.47 -4.33 7.04
N ALA A 174 10.71 -4.94 6.14
CA ALA A 174 10.02 -4.24 5.05
C ALA A 174 8.56 -3.85 5.37
N GLY A 175 8.00 -4.43 6.43
CA GLY A 175 6.60 -4.22 6.82
C GLY A 175 6.24 -2.79 7.22
N GLU A 176 7.25 -1.95 7.43
CA GLU A 176 7.06 -0.55 7.77
C GLU A 176 6.80 0.34 6.55
N PHE A 177 7.02 -0.16 5.31
CA PHE A 177 6.99 0.67 4.10
C PHE A 177 5.92 0.28 3.08
N TYR A 178 5.27 -0.85 3.25
CA TYR A 178 4.29 -1.35 2.29
C TYR A 178 3.01 -1.84 2.96
N THR A 179 1.91 -1.15 2.69
CA THR A 179 0.57 -1.57 3.10
C THR A 179 -0.06 -2.41 2.00
N PRO A 180 -0.60 -3.60 2.29
CA PRO A 180 -1.28 -4.43 1.29
C PRO A 180 -2.40 -3.69 0.57
N ALA A 181 -2.45 -3.82 -0.75
CA ALA A 181 -3.41 -3.08 -1.58
C ALA A 181 -4.87 -3.29 -1.15
N CYS A 182 -5.24 -4.50 -0.71
CA CYS A 182 -6.59 -4.79 -0.22
C CYS A 182 -6.95 -3.98 1.04
N VAL A 183 -6.01 -3.77 1.97
CA VAL A 183 -6.22 -2.96 3.19
C VAL A 183 -6.39 -1.49 2.82
N VAL A 184 -5.51 -0.98 1.93
CA VAL A 184 -5.61 0.40 1.45
C VAL A 184 -6.91 0.63 0.71
N LYS A 185 -7.28 -0.30 -0.18
CA LYS A 185 -8.52 -0.24 -0.94
C LYS A 185 -9.76 -0.24 -0.03
N THR A 186 -9.77 -1.08 1.02
CA THR A 186 -10.85 -1.07 2.02
C THR A 186 -10.98 0.30 2.69
N LEU A 187 -9.85 0.91 3.11
CA LEU A 187 -9.87 2.26 3.68
C LEU A 187 -10.41 3.29 2.71
N VAL A 188 -9.91 3.28 1.47
CA VAL A 188 -10.31 4.26 0.45
C VAL A 188 -11.79 4.14 0.09
N GLU A 189 -12.31 2.91 -0.06
CA GLU A 189 -13.74 2.68 -0.34
C GLU A 189 -14.64 3.14 0.81
N VAL A 190 -14.18 3.07 2.06
CA VAL A 190 -14.93 3.56 3.24
C VAL A 190 -14.79 5.07 3.42
N ILE A 191 -13.63 5.65 3.13
CA ILE A 191 -13.34 7.09 3.31
C ILE A 191 -13.89 7.92 2.18
N GLU A 192 -13.90 7.40 0.94
CA GLU A 192 -14.48 8.02 -0.26
C GLU A 192 -13.88 9.39 -0.59
N PRO A 193 -12.56 9.48 -0.89
CA PRO A 193 -11.90 10.74 -1.19
C PRO A 193 -12.20 11.20 -2.63
N TYR A 194 -13.43 11.62 -2.92
CA TYR A 194 -13.84 12.07 -4.25
C TYR A 194 -13.17 13.37 -4.71
N HIS A 195 -12.93 14.29 -3.79
CA HIS A 195 -12.38 15.62 -4.08
C HIS A 195 -11.83 16.26 -2.80
N GLY A 196 -10.85 17.16 -2.93
CA GLY A 196 -10.29 17.90 -1.81
C GLY A 196 -8.87 17.45 -1.44
N ARG A 197 -8.44 17.77 -0.23
CA ARG A 197 -7.08 17.53 0.25
C ARG A 197 -6.97 16.19 0.95
N VAL A 198 -6.08 15.33 0.43
CA VAL A 198 -5.79 13.99 0.98
C VAL A 198 -4.39 14.01 1.60
N TYR A 199 -4.27 13.55 2.85
CA TYR A 199 -3.02 13.58 3.61
C TYR A 199 -2.65 12.21 4.18
N ASP A 200 -1.36 11.90 4.16
CA ASP A 200 -0.76 10.76 4.88
C ASP A 200 0.51 11.21 5.61
N PRO A 201 0.49 11.30 6.96
CA PRO A 201 1.63 11.77 7.77
C PRO A 201 2.81 10.79 7.83
N CYS A 202 2.68 9.59 7.27
CA CYS A 202 3.70 8.52 7.25
C CYS A 202 3.56 7.70 5.97
N CYS A 203 3.63 8.40 4.83
CA CYS A 203 3.12 7.92 3.54
C CYS A 203 3.84 6.70 2.95
N GLY A 204 4.98 6.30 3.51
CA GLY A 204 5.72 5.16 3.01
C GLY A 204 6.05 5.32 1.54
N SER A 205 5.69 4.34 0.72
CA SER A 205 5.85 4.38 -0.75
C SER A 205 4.74 5.14 -1.49
N GLY A 206 3.82 5.80 -0.80
CA GLY A 206 2.70 6.54 -1.39
C GLY A 206 1.48 5.69 -1.78
N GLY A 207 1.37 4.47 -1.26
CA GLY A 207 0.30 3.52 -1.62
C GLY A 207 -1.11 4.04 -1.35
N MET A 208 -1.32 4.80 -0.26
CA MET A 208 -2.63 5.41 0.06
C MET A 208 -3.07 6.40 -1.03
N PHE A 209 -2.15 7.21 -1.54
CA PHE A 209 -2.43 8.18 -2.59
C PHE A 209 -2.74 7.54 -3.93
N VAL A 210 -1.99 6.47 -4.27
CA VAL A 210 -2.23 5.70 -5.49
C VAL A 210 -3.66 5.14 -5.50
N GLN A 211 -4.08 4.49 -4.43
CA GLN A 211 -5.43 3.92 -4.34
C GLN A 211 -6.51 5.00 -4.28
N SER A 212 -6.23 6.17 -3.65
CA SER A 212 -7.15 7.31 -3.65
C SER A 212 -7.35 7.86 -5.07
N ALA A 213 -6.27 8.00 -5.84
CA ALA A 213 -6.34 8.43 -7.24
C ALA A 213 -7.08 7.41 -8.13
N ASP A 214 -6.84 6.12 -7.91
CA ASP A 214 -7.55 5.05 -8.62
C ASP A 214 -9.04 4.99 -8.25
N PHE A 215 -9.39 5.29 -7.00
CA PHE A 215 -10.78 5.45 -6.57
C PHE A 215 -11.48 6.57 -7.34
N VAL A 216 -10.88 7.77 -7.42
CA VAL A 216 -11.42 8.90 -8.18
C VAL A 216 -11.64 8.52 -9.63
N LYS A 217 -10.65 7.88 -10.28
CA LYS A 217 -10.77 7.43 -11.68
C LYS A 217 -11.90 6.41 -11.88
N ARG A 218 -12.05 5.43 -10.99
CA ARG A 218 -13.13 4.42 -11.07
C ARG A 218 -14.52 5.03 -10.95
N HIS A 219 -14.65 6.14 -10.23
CA HIS A 219 -15.89 6.89 -10.07
C HIS A 219 -16.04 8.03 -11.09
N GLN A 220 -15.34 7.97 -12.23
CA GLN A 220 -15.41 8.93 -13.33
C GLN A 220 -14.97 10.36 -12.97
N GLY A 221 -14.25 10.54 -11.86
CA GLY A 221 -13.63 11.81 -11.48
C GLY A 221 -12.30 12.04 -12.19
N ASN A 222 -11.78 13.27 -12.07
CA ASN A 222 -10.46 13.63 -12.53
C ASN A 222 -9.46 13.45 -11.37
N ILE A 223 -8.28 12.89 -11.66
CA ILE A 223 -7.20 12.75 -10.66
C ILE A 223 -6.82 14.09 -10.00
N ASN A 224 -7.01 15.20 -10.71
CA ASN A 224 -6.76 16.54 -10.20
C ASN A 224 -7.87 17.06 -9.27
N ASP A 225 -8.94 16.31 -9.05
CA ASP A 225 -9.99 16.66 -8.09
C ASP A 225 -9.50 16.50 -6.65
N ILE A 226 -8.42 15.71 -6.45
CA ILE A 226 -7.74 15.57 -5.17
C ILE A 226 -6.36 16.26 -5.20
N SER A 227 -6.01 16.91 -4.09
CA SER A 227 -4.66 17.44 -3.84
C SER A 227 -4.00 16.58 -2.77
N VAL A 228 -2.84 16.04 -3.11
CA VAL A 228 -2.15 15.03 -2.30
C VAL A 228 -1.03 15.66 -1.47
N TYR A 229 -1.04 15.39 -0.18
CA TYR A 229 -0.04 15.85 0.79
C TYR A 229 0.49 14.67 1.58
N GLY A 230 1.79 14.61 1.80
CA GLY A 230 2.38 13.51 2.55
C GLY A 230 3.65 13.88 3.29
N GLN A 231 4.04 13.01 4.19
CA GLN A 231 5.31 13.11 4.88
C GLN A 231 5.89 11.73 5.16
N GLU A 232 7.21 11.61 5.06
CA GLU A 232 7.95 10.37 5.31
C GLU A 232 9.29 10.70 5.97
N SER A 233 9.63 9.96 7.00
CA SER A 233 10.87 10.18 7.76
C SER A 233 12.10 9.55 7.13
N ASN A 234 11.94 8.42 6.45
CA ASN A 234 13.05 7.71 5.83
C ASN A 234 13.40 8.31 4.46
N PRO A 235 14.65 8.81 4.25
CA PRO A 235 15.03 9.49 3.02
C PRO A 235 14.90 8.61 1.76
N THR A 236 15.16 7.32 1.88
CA THR A 236 15.05 6.39 0.75
C THR A 236 13.60 6.13 0.38
N THR A 237 12.74 5.95 1.38
CA THR A 237 11.31 5.72 1.21
C THR A 237 10.61 6.97 0.67
N TRP A 238 10.99 8.16 1.15
CA TRP A 238 10.50 9.43 0.62
C TRP A 238 10.80 9.59 -0.88
N LYS A 239 12.02 9.27 -1.32
CA LYS A 239 12.39 9.25 -2.75
C LYS A 239 11.58 8.23 -3.54
N MET A 240 11.36 7.04 -2.99
CA MET A 240 10.52 6.02 -3.63
C MET A 240 9.07 6.49 -3.79
N ALA A 241 8.50 7.16 -2.78
CA ALA A 241 7.16 7.73 -2.86
C ALA A 241 7.09 8.77 -3.98
N THR A 242 8.05 9.69 -4.04
CA THR A 242 8.12 10.71 -5.09
C THR A 242 8.16 10.08 -6.49
N MET A 243 9.00 9.07 -6.70
CA MET A 243 9.05 8.34 -7.99
C MET A 243 7.75 7.60 -8.28
N ASN A 244 7.16 6.93 -7.29
CA ASN A 244 5.91 6.17 -7.47
C ASN A 244 4.75 7.08 -7.90
N LEU A 245 4.59 8.23 -7.25
CA LEU A 245 3.53 9.18 -7.56
C LEU A 245 3.75 9.84 -8.92
N ALA A 246 5.00 10.17 -9.24
CA ALA A 246 5.39 10.74 -10.53
C ALA A 246 5.08 9.81 -11.71
N ILE A 247 5.38 8.50 -11.61
CA ILE A 247 5.03 7.48 -12.64
C ILE A 247 3.52 7.48 -12.92
N ARG A 248 2.70 7.74 -11.91
CA ARG A 248 1.23 7.71 -12.02
C ARG A 248 0.63 9.07 -12.39
N GLY A 249 1.48 10.09 -12.57
CA GLY A 249 1.05 11.46 -12.86
C GLY A 249 0.28 12.10 -11.70
N ILE A 250 0.53 11.63 -10.46
CA ILE A 250 -0.05 12.20 -9.25
C ILE A 250 0.86 13.34 -8.77
N ASP A 251 0.36 14.55 -8.81
CA ASP A 251 1.05 15.70 -8.23
C ASP A 251 0.86 15.70 -6.72
N ALA A 252 1.97 15.65 -5.96
CA ALA A 252 1.95 15.50 -4.52
C ALA A 252 2.92 16.44 -3.83
N ASP A 253 2.50 17.08 -2.77
CA ASP A 253 3.37 17.81 -1.85
C ASP A 253 3.83 16.87 -0.73
N LEU A 254 5.03 16.31 -0.87
CA LEU A 254 5.68 15.46 0.14
C LEU A 254 6.69 16.22 1.00
N GLY A 255 6.67 17.57 0.93
CA GLY A 255 7.70 18.45 1.50
C GLY A 255 9.00 18.46 0.68
N ASP A 256 9.88 19.41 0.98
CA ASP A 256 11.17 19.59 0.28
C ASP A 256 12.19 18.52 0.65
N HIS A 257 11.96 17.78 1.75
CA HIS A 257 12.84 16.75 2.29
C HIS A 257 12.06 15.76 3.16
N ASN A 258 12.70 14.65 3.50
CA ASN A 258 12.17 13.69 4.46
C ASN A 258 12.23 14.27 5.88
N ALA A 259 11.18 14.10 6.67
CA ALA A 259 11.12 14.62 8.04
C ALA A 259 10.29 13.75 8.98
N ASP A 260 10.66 13.78 10.26
CA ASP A 260 9.87 13.14 11.33
C ASP A 260 8.63 13.97 11.64
N THR A 261 7.47 13.44 11.36
CA THR A 261 6.16 14.09 11.50
C THR A 261 5.88 14.62 12.90
N PHE A 262 6.43 14.01 13.93
CA PHE A 262 6.23 14.49 15.30
C PHE A 262 7.07 15.71 15.63
N PHE A 263 8.31 15.76 15.13
CA PHE A 263 9.29 16.80 15.45
C PHE A 263 9.38 17.92 14.41
N GLU A 264 9.14 17.57 13.17
CA GLU A 264 9.21 18.52 12.04
C GLU A 264 8.01 18.30 11.11
N ASP A 265 6.88 18.87 11.50
CA ASP A 265 5.63 18.82 10.76
C ASP A 265 5.70 19.79 9.57
N LEU A 266 5.91 19.27 8.38
CA LEU A 266 6.06 20.05 7.15
C LEU A 266 4.73 20.67 6.68
N HIS A 267 3.59 20.14 7.16
CA HIS A 267 2.25 20.63 6.83
C HIS A 267 1.52 21.25 8.03
N LYS A 268 2.25 21.82 8.97
CA LYS A 268 1.78 22.27 10.29
C LYS A 268 0.53 23.16 10.26
N THR A 269 0.37 24.01 9.26
CA THR A 269 -0.75 24.95 9.13
C THR A 269 -1.92 24.42 8.33
N GLU A 270 -1.72 23.29 7.64
CA GLU A 270 -2.69 22.72 6.72
C GLU A 270 -3.75 21.91 7.46
N LYS A 271 -4.98 21.93 6.89
CA LYS A 271 -6.09 21.08 7.29
C LYS A 271 -6.59 20.31 6.09
N PHE A 272 -6.96 19.05 6.32
CA PHE A 272 -7.25 18.09 5.28
C PHE A 272 -8.70 17.60 5.34
N ASP A 273 -9.27 17.33 4.18
CA ASP A 273 -10.60 16.76 4.03
C ASP A 273 -10.57 15.28 4.32
N PHE A 274 -9.51 14.61 3.89
CA PHE A 274 -9.29 13.18 4.06
C PHE A 274 -7.87 12.92 4.57
N ILE A 275 -7.76 11.99 5.53
CA ILE A 275 -6.47 11.50 6.02
C ILE A 275 -6.53 9.98 5.98
N LEU A 276 -5.57 9.35 5.29
CA LEU A 276 -5.46 7.90 5.21
C LEU A 276 -4.03 7.50 5.58
N ALA A 277 -3.86 6.65 6.58
CA ALA A 277 -2.53 6.31 7.06
C ALA A 277 -2.40 4.88 7.59
N ASN A 278 -1.21 4.31 7.42
CA ASN A 278 -0.77 3.11 8.10
C ASN A 278 0.52 3.41 8.88
N PRO A 279 0.41 4.01 10.08
CA PRO A 279 1.59 4.39 10.85
C PRO A 279 2.33 3.16 11.41
N PRO A 280 3.63 3.29 11.77
CA PRO A 280 4.38 2.24 12.43
C PRO A 280 3.67 1.76 13.72
N PHE A 281 3.40 0.44 13.81
CA PHE A 281 2.66 -0.12 14.95
C PHE A 281 3.50 -0.14 16.21
N ASN A 282 2.92 0.36 17.30
CA ASN A 282 3.52 0.30 18.64
C ASN A 282 4.95 0.88 18.69
N LEU A 283 5.19 1.95 17.93
CA LEU A 283 6.49 2.61 17.88
C LEU A 283 6.91 3.06 19.29
N LYS A 284 8.05 2.52 19.76
CA LYS A 284 8.69 2.87 21.02
C LYS A 284 9.72 3.96 20.79
N ASP A 285 10.12 4.61 21.87
CA ASP A 285 11.20 5.61 21.86
C ASP A 285 11.01 6.71 20.81
N TRP A 286 9.75 7.07 20.51
CA TRP A 286 9.37 8.09 19.54
C TRP A 286 9.65 9.52 20.02
N GLY A 287 10.30 9.69 21.19
CA GLY A 287 10.69 10.98 21.75
C GLY A 287 9.54 11.77 22.40
N GLY A 288 8.44 11.12 22.73
CA GLY A 288 7.22 11.75 23.28
C GLY A 288 7.43 12.65 24.48
N LYS A 289 8.42 12.37 25.32
CA LYS A 289 8.80 13.24 26.46
C LYS A 289 9.15 14.67 26.05
N LYS A 290 9.74 14.88 24.86
CA LYS A 290 10.05 16.22 24.36
C LYS A 290 8.81 16.96 23.85
N LEU A 291 7.73 16.24 23.61
CA LEU A 291 6.46 16.72 23.07
C LEU A 291 5.32 16.70 24.10
N GLU A 292 5.64 16.59 25.40
CA GLU A 292 4.64 16.43 26.48
C GLU A 292 3.56 17.53 26.46
N ASN A 293 3.91 18.76 26.08
CA ASN A 293 3.01 19.91 26.03
C ASN A 293 2.61 20.31 24.60
N ASP A 294 2.66 19.37 23.64
CA ASP A 294 2.32 19.67 22.25
C ASP A 294 0.82 19.96 22.10
N VAL A 295 0.48 20.95 21.29
CA VAL A 295 -0.90 21.39 21.05
C VAL A 295 -1.78 20.33 20.40
N ARG A 296 -1.21 19.32 19.81
CA ARG A 296 -1.90 18.20 19.16
C ARG A 296 -2.56 17.27 20.19
N TRP A 297 -2.07 17.22 21.45
CA TRP A 297 -2.53 16.28 22.48
C TRP A 297 -3.82 16.72 23.18
N GLN A 298 -4.86 17.01 22.42
CA GLN A 298 -6.13 17.53 22.95
C GLN A 298 -6.89 16.52 23.83
N TYR A 299 -6.67 15.23 23.63
CA TYR A 299 -7.34 14.14 24.38
C TYR A 299 -6.47 13.55 25.48
N GLY A 300 -5.26 14.04 25.63
CA GLY A 300 -4.30 13.61 26.65
C GLY A 300 -2.93 13.30 26.04
N THR A 301 -1.89 13.44 26.85
CA THR A 301 -0.50 13.20 26.42
C THR A 301 -0.30 11.71 26.12
N PRO A 302 0.11 11.35 24.89
CA PRO A 302 0.36 9.97 24.52
C PRO A 302 1.53 9.38 25.34
N PRO A 303 1.53 8.07 25.62
CA PRO A 303 2.60 7.43 26.36
C PRO A 303 3.92 7.43 25.60
N GLU A 304 5.03 7.64 26.29
CA GLU A 304 6.38 7.63 25.73
C GLU A 304 6.74 6.27 25.07
N GLY A 305 6.23 5.18 25.65
CA GLY A 305 6.51 3.81 25.17
C GLY A 305 5.65 3.33 23.99
N ASN A 306 4.69 4.16 23.50
CA ASN A 306 3.83 3.78 22.38
C ASN A 306 3.24 4.99 21.67
N ALA A 307 3.55 5.18 20.39
CA ALA A 307 3.11 6.30 19.59
C ALA A 307 1.69 6.16 18.97
N ASN A 308 0.98 5.05 19.16
CA ASN A 308 -0.30 4.82 18.48
C ASN A 308 -1.27 5.99 18.64
N PHE A 309 -1.48 6.48 19.87
CA PHE A 309 -2.37 7.62 20.14
C PHE A 309 -1.72 8.99 19.86
N ALA A 310 -0.42 9.06 19.62
CA ALA A 310 0.21 10.26 19.07
C ALA A 310 -0.16 10.40 17.59
N TRP A 311 -0.12 9.32 16.82
CA TRP A 311 -0.58 9.29 15.43
C TRP A 311 -2.08 9.63 15.32
N VAL A 312 -2.93 9.01 16.15
CA VAL A 312 -4.38 9.31 16.16
C VAL A 312 -4.61 10.80 16.40
N GLN A 313 -3.98 11.39 17.41
CA GLN A 313 -4.21 12.78 17.76
C GLN A 313 -3.58 13.76 16.77
N HIS A 314 -2.41 13.43 16.19
CA HIS A 314 -1.82 14.21 15.09
C HIS A 314 -2.79 14.31 13.91
N MET A 315 -3.36 13.18 13.49
CA MET A 315 -4.32 13.17 12.37
C MET A 315 -5.62 13.91 12.72
N ILE A 316 -6.19 13.72 13.91
CA ILE A 316 -7.36 14.50 14.35
C ILE A 316 -7.05 16.00 14.37
N HIS A 317 -5.83 16.39 14.76
CA HIS A 317 -5.41 17.80 14.74
C HIS A 317 -5.43 18.36 13.32
N HIS A 318 -4.94 17.61 12.35
CA HIS A 318 -4.88 18.04 10.93
C HIS A 318 -6.20 17.88 10.18
N LEU A 319 -7.16 17.16 10.72
CA LEU A 319 -8.47 17.00 10.10
C LEU A 319 -9.26 18.32 10.12
N ASN A 320 -9.86 18.73 9.01
CA ASN A 320 -10.75 19.87 8.94
C ASN A 320 -12.09 19.59 9.68
N ARG A 321 -13.00 20.57 9.72
CA ARG A 321 -14.25 20.44 10.49
C ARG A 321 -15.23 19.42 9.92
N SER A 322 -15.19 19.16 8.63
CA SER A 322 -16.02 18.17 7.93
C SER A 322 -15.22 16.94 7.51
N GLY A 323 -13.93 16.88 7.89
CA GLY A 323 -13.01 15.87 7.41
C GLY A 323 -13.25 14.49 8.01
N ARG A 324 -12.77 13.52 7.28
CA ARG A 324 -12.80 12.10 7.65
C ARG A 324 -11.41 11.47 7.53
N MET A 325 -11.06 10.62 8.47
CA MET A 325 -9.82 9.87 8.40
C MET A 325 -10.03 8.38 8.57
N GLY A 326 -9.17 7.61 7.91
CA GLY A 326 -9.05 6.18 8.04
C GLY A 326 -7.61 5.80 8.37
N MET A 327 -7.44 4.97 9.39
CA MET A 327 -6.10 4.60 9.84
C MET A 327 -6.04 3.13 10.22
N VAL A 328 -4.89 2.52 9.93
CA VAL A 328 -4.59 1.13 10.29
C VAL A 328 -3.88 1.11 11.64
N LEU A 329 -4.37 0.32 12.58
CA LEU A 329 -3.70 0.07 13.86
C LEU A 329 -3.71 -1.42 14.22
N ALA A 330 -2.70 -1.85 14.96
CA ALA A 330 -2.73 -3.17 15.60
C ALA A 330 -3.88 -3.26 16.60
N ASN A 331 -4.54 -4.43 16.69
CA ASN A 331 -5.74 -4.62 17.53
C ASN A 331 -5.54 -4.30 19.01
N GLY A 332 -4.29 -4.28 19.51
CA GLY A 332 -3.98 -3.86 20.88
C GLY A 332 -4.49 -2.46 21.22
N ALA A 333 -4.50 -1.54 20.26
CA ALA A 333 -4.99 -0.18 20.45
C ALA A 333 -6.51 -0.10 20.79
N LEU A 334 -7.28 -1.12 20.40
CA LEU A 334 -8.73 -1.20 20.67
C LEU A 334 -9.06 -1.40 22.15
N SER A 335 -8.16 -2.02 22.92
CA SER A 335 -8.45 -2.47 24.28
C SER A 335 -7.39 -2.12 25.31
N SER A 336 -6.21 -1.63 24.91
CA SER A 336 -5.13 -1.27 25.84
C SER A 336 -5.59 -0.26 26.88
N GLN A 337 -5.28 -0.52 28.14
CA GLN A 337 -5.50 0.37 29.27
C GLN A 337 -4.17 0.89 29.85
N THR A 338 -3.04 0.55 29.20
CA THR A 338 -1.70 0.84 29.70
C THR A 338 -1.37 2.32 29.46
N ASN A 339 -0.77 2.96 30.45
CA ASN A 339 -0.15 4.29 30.32
C ASN A 339 -1.03 5.35 29.63
N ASN A 340 -2.23 5.61 30.09
CA ASN A 340 -3.19 6.57 29.56
C ASN A 340 -3.88 6.21 28.25
N GLU A 341 -3.53 5.15 27.54
CA GLU A 341 -4.14 4.83 26.25
C GLU A 341 -5.66 4.68 26.35
N GLY A 342 -6.16 4.03 27.40
CA GLY A 342 -7.58 3.88 27.68
C GLY A 342 -8.29 5.22 27.90
N GLU A 343 -7.67 6.16 28.64
CA GLU A 343 -8.23 7.47 28.90
C GLU A 343 -8.29 8.35 27.63
N ILE A 344 -7.25 8.31 26.80
CA ILE A 344 -7.21 9.02 25.52
C ILE A 344 -8.32 8.47 24.61
N ARG A 345 -8.43 7.15 24.52
CA ARG A 345 -9.48 6.48 23.74
C ARG A 345 -10.87 6.88 24.21
N ALA A 346 -11.11 6.86 25.52
CA ALA A 346 -12.39 7.27 26.11
C ALA A 346 -12.76 8.70 25.72
N LYS A 347 -11.83 9.65 25.84
CA LYS A 347 -12.07 11.05 25.46
C LYS A 347 -12.35 11.24 23.98
N ILE A 348 -11.72 10.46 23.08
CA ILE A 348 -11.98 10.48 21.64
C ILE A 348 -13.40 9.95 21.35
N VAL A 349 -13.83 8.89 22.04
CA VAL A 349 -15.20 8.36 21.95
C VAL A 349 -16.22 9.34 22.50
N ASP A 350 -16.00 9.91 23.68
CA ASP A 350 -16.88 10.91 24.30
C ASP A 350 -16.99 12.20 23.48
N ALA A 351 -15.95 12.53 22.69
CA ALA A 351 -15.99 13.63 21.72
C ALA A 351 -16.78 13.28 20.44
N ASP A 352 -17.40 12.12 20.37
CA ASP A 352 -18.20 11.61 19.25
C ASP A 352 -17.45 11.57 17.91
N LEU A 353 -16.15 11.24 17.93
CA LEU A 353 -15.32 11.24 16.73
C LEU A 353 -15.25 9.88 16.02
N VAL A 354 -15.37 8.77 16.75
CA VAL A 354 -15.25 7.42 16.18
C VAL A 354 -16.51 7.06 15.39
N GLU A 355 -16.44 7.10 14.05
CA GLU A 355 -17.53 6.72 13.16
C GLU A 355 -17.67 5.20 13.08
N GLY A 356 -16.54 4.49 12.97
CA GLY A 356 -16.56 3.02 12.95
C GLY A 356 -15.22 2.38 13.17
N ILE A 357 -15.26 1.08 13.50
CA ILE A 357 -14.10 0.20 13.69
C ILE A 357 -14.31 -1.08 12.89
N ILE A 358 -13.33 -1.46 12.07
CA ILE A 358 -13.34 -2.70 11.29
C ILE A 358 -12.22 -3.59 11.79
N ALA A 359 -12.53 -4.79 12.31
CA ALA A 359 -11.52 -5.80 12.62
C ALA A 359 -11.20 -6.62 11.37
N MET A 360 -9.97 -6.46 10.86
CA MET A 360 -9.52 -7.10 9.63
C MET A 360 -9.02 -8.54 9.89
N PRO A 361 -9.01 -9.40 8.86
CA PRO A 361 -8.40 -10.72 8.94
C PRO A 361 -6.91 -10.68 9.32
N ASP A 362 -6.42 -11.76 9.87
CA ASP A 362 -4.98 -11.99 10.04
C ASP A 362 -4.27 -12.29 8.70
N LYS A 363 -2.96 -12.23 8.68
CA LYS A 363 -2.12 -12.61 7.53
C LYS A 363 -2.37 -11.83 6.24
N LEU A 364 -2.86 -10.60 6.33
CA LEU A 364 -2.95 -9.69 5.18
C LEU A 364 -1.59 -9.08 4.83
N PHE A 365 -0.72 -8.90 5.82
CA PHE A 365 0.61 -8.29 5.64
C PHE A 365 1.68 -9.34 5.36
N TYR A 366 2.58 -9.08 4.42
CA TYR A 366 3.71 -9.96 4.10
C TYR A 366 4.69 -10.10 5.27
N SER A 367 4.84 -9.05 6.06
CA SER A 367 5.85 -8.94 7.12
C SER A 367 5.39 -9.43 8.49
N THR A 368 4.10 -9.46 8.73
CA THR A 368 3.52 -9.81 10.03
C THR A 368 2.18 -10.50 9.91
N GLY A 369 1.94 -11.48 10.78
CA GLY A 369 0.61 -12.08 10.96
C GLY A 369 -0.25 -11.34 11.99
N ILE A 370 0.15 -10.13 12.43
CA ILE A 370 -0.58 -9.38 13.45
C ILE A 370 -1.92 -8.93 12.88
N PRO A 371 -3.04 -9.25 13.54
CA PRO A 371 -4.35 -8.75 13.13
C PRO A 371 -4.42 -7.24 13.37
N VAL A 372 -5.00 -6.54 12.41
CA VAL A 372 -5.16 -5.08 12.44
C VAL A 372 -6.62 -4.68 12.46
N SER A 373 -6.85 -3.45 12.84
CA SER A 373 -8.15 -2.79 12.77
C SER A 373 -8.04 -1.49 11.99
N LEU A 374 -9.12 -1.17 11.26
CA LEU A 374 -9.27 0.11 10.61
C LEU A 374 -10.12 1.02 11.50
N TRP A 375 -9.59 2.17 11.80
CA TRP A 375 -10.26 3.19 12.61
C TRP A 375 -10.77 4.28 11.69
N ILE A 376 -12.08 4.48 11.68
CA ILE A 376 -12.73 5.51 10.90
C ILE A 376 -13.18 6.61 11.87
N ILE A 377 -12.59 7.79 11.70
CA ILE A 377 -12.83 8.95 12.57
C ILE A 377 -13.27 10.14 11.71
N THR A 378 -14.25 10.87 12.17
CA THR A 378 -14.73 12.09 11.51
C THR A 378 -15.15 13.15 12.52
N LYS A 379 -15.00 14.43 12.18
CA LYS A 379 -15.50 15.55 12.96
C LYS A 379 -16.94 15.90 12.64
N ASN A 380 -17.55 15.24 11.64
CA ASN A 380 -18.92 15.50 11.19
C ASN A 380 -19.65 14.17 10.93
N LYS A 381 -20.00 13.47 12.01
CA LYS A 381 -20.75 12.20 11.92
C LYS A 381 -22.19 12.42 11.46
N LYS A 382 -22.62 11.66 10.45
CA LYS A 382 -24.04 11.61 10.05
C LYS A 382 -24.90 10.94 11.13
N GLN A 383 -24.39 9.92 11.81
CA GLN A 383 -25.04 9.18 12.90
C GLN A 383 -24.41 9.57 14.25
N SER A 384 -24.72 10.78 14.75
CA SER A 384 -24.18 11.27 16.02
C SER A 384 -24.53 10.33 17.19
N GLY A 385 -23.58 10.15 18.12
CA GLY A 385 -23.72 9.30 19.30
C GLY A 385 -23.70 7.80 18.99
N LYS A 386 -23.46 7.38 17.74
CA LYS A 386 -23.42 5.97 17.32
C LYS A 386 -22.08 5.63 16.67
N THR A 387 -21.61 4.41 16.84
CA THR A 387 -20.40 3.87 16.21
C THR A 387 -20.73 2.55 15.56
N LEU A 388 -20.26 2.36 14.32
CA LEU A 388 -20.38 1.10 13.59
C LEU A 388 -19.21 0.19 13.93
N PHE A 389 -19.51 -1.06 14.28
CA PHE A 389 -18.52 -2.12 14.46
C PHE A 389 -18.69 -3.17 13.37
N ILE A 390 -17.62 -3.49 12.66
CA ILE A 390 -17.59 -4.52 11.63
C ILE A 390 -16.49 -5.53 11.98
N ASP A 391 -16.82 -6.81 11.95
CA ASP A 391 -15.89 -7.91 12.17
C ASP A 391 -15.79 -8.77 10.91
N VAL A 392 -14.65 -8.68 10.22
CA VAL A 392 -14.36 -9.44 9.00
C VAL A 392 -13.17 -10.38 9.17
N ARG A 393 -12.83 -10.72 10.42
CA ARG A 393 -11.66 -11.56 10.74
C ARG A 393 -11.71 -12.95 10.08
N ASP A 394 -12.90 -13.48 9.86
CA ASP A 394 -13.10 -14.79 9.25
C ASP A 394 -13.32 -14.73 7.73
N MET A 395 -13.36 -13.52 7.14
CA MET A 395 -13.50 -13.30 5.69
C MET A 395 -12.16 -13.39 4.95
N GLY A 396 -12.24 -13.38 3.63
CA GLY A 396 -11.09 -13.51 2.74
C GLY A 396 -10.63 -14.94 2.54
N THR A 397 -9.74 -15.15 1.57
CA THR A 397 -9.27 -16.48 1.14
C THR A 397 -7.76 -16.63 1.36
N MET A 398 -7.34 -17.78 1.90
CA MET A 398 -5.92 -18.09 2.05
C MET A 398 -5.30 -18.42 0.69
N VAL A 399 -4.42 -17.55 0.19
CA VAL A 399 -3.65 -17.77 -1.06
C VAL A 399 -2.37 -18.56 -0.80
N SER A 400 -1.89 -18.55 0.44
CA SER A 400 -0.77 -19.39 0.90
C SER A 400 -0.91 -19.68 2.40
N ARG A 401 -0.01 -20.50 2.96
CA ARG A 401 0.00 -20.73 4.42
C ARG A 401 0.22 -19.47 5.26
N ARG A 402 0.77 -18.41 4.65
CA ARG A 402 1.20 -17.17 5.33
C ARG A 402 0.45 -15.92 4.88
N LEU A 403 -0.28 -16.00 3.77
CA LEU A 403 -0.93 -14.85 3.16
C LEU A 403 -2.39 -15.14 2.90
N ARG A 404 -3.24 -14.20 3.31
CA ARG A 404 -4.67 -14.14 3.02
C ARG A 404 -4.94 -13.00 2.04
N GLU A 405 -5.81 -13.20 1.09
CA GLU A 405 -6.34 -12.19 0.20
C GLU A 405 -7.74 -11.78 0.65
N PHE A 406 -7.98 -10.46 0.67
CA PHE A 406 -9.28 -9.87 0.93
C PHE A 406 -9.82 -9.37 -0.40
N THR A 407 -10.90 -9.98 -0.88
CA THR A 407 -11.38 -9.82 -2.25
C THR A 407 -12.14 -8.50 -2.46
N ASP A 408 -12.42 -8.17 -3.71
CA ASP A 408 -13.23 -6.99 -4.03
C ASP A 408 -14.67 -7.13 -3.52
N GLU A 409 -15.21 -8.34 -3.48
CA GLU A 409 -16.52 -8.64 -2.91
C GLU A 409 -16.52 -8.45 -1.39
N ASP A 410 -15.45 -8.88 -0.70
CA ASP A 410 -15.28 -8.65 0.73
C ASP A 410 -15.22 -7.15 1.04
N ILE A 411 -14.47 -6.38 0.25
CA ILE A 411 -14.34 -4.92 0.37
C ILE A 411 -15.70 -4.25 0.14
N ALA A 412 -16.43 -4.65 -0.91
CA ALA A 412 -17.74 -4.11 -1.23
C ALA A 412 -18.77 -4.37 -0.11
N LYS A 413 -18.72 -5.54 0.54
CA LYS A 413 -19.58 -5.83 1.71
C LYS A 413 -19.33 -4.83 2.85
N VAL A 414 -18.07 -4.51 3.12
CA VAL A 414 -17.68 -3.54 4.15
C VAL A 414 -18.13 -2.12 3.79
N SER A 415 -17.82 -1.64 2.58
CA SER A 415 -18.16 -0.27 2.17
C SER A 415 -19.67 -0.07 2.11
N THR A 416 -20.44 -1.03 1.56
CA THR A 416 -21.91 -0.99 1.53
C THR A 416 -22.51 -0.90 2.95
N ALA A 417 -21.94 -1.62 3.92
CA ALA A 417 -22.40 -1.53 5.31
C ALA A 417 -22.14 -0.14 5.91
N PHE A 418 -20.99 0.49 5.59
CA PHE A 418 -20.70 1.86 6.01
C PHE A 418 -21.66 2.88 5.39
N ASP A 419 -21.97 2.76 4.11
CA ASP A 419 -22.90 3.66 3.42
C ASP A 419 -24.32 3.53 4.00
N ALA A 420 -24.79 2.30 4.17
CA ALA A 420 -26.08 2.03 4.81
C ALA A 420 -26.13 2.56 6.25
N PHE A 421 -25.04 2.46 7.02
CA PHE A 421 -24.94 3.05 8.36
C PHE A 421 -25.06 4.58 8.31
N ARG A 422 -24.29 5.23 7.42
CA ARG A 422 -24.33 6.68 7.25
C ARG A 422 -25.71 7.18 6.86
N ASP A 423 -26.41 6.44 6.04
CA ASP A 423 -27.77 6.77 5.58
C ASP A 423 -28.87 6.35 6.57
N GLY A 424 -28.49 5.66 7.65
CA GLY A 424 -29.42 5.20 8.68
C GLY A 424 -30.30 4.02 8.27
N THR A 425 -29.91 3.30 7.24
CA THR A 425 -30.66 2.16 6.65
C THR A 425 -30.02 0.80 6.95
N LEU A 426 -28.89 0.78 7.66
CA LEU A 426 -28.18 -0.46 7.95
C LEU A 426 -29.02 -1.40 8.80
N GLU A 427 -29.29 -2.57 8.26
CA GLU A 427 -29.73 -3.75 9.03
C GLU A 427 -28.48 -4.51 9.51
N THR A 428 -28.32 -4.60 10.83
CA THR A 428 -27.14 -5.25 11.42
C THR A 428 -27.21 -6.76 11.27
N GLU A 429 -26.07 -7.38 10.97
CA GLU A 429 -25.90 -8.84 10.78
C GLU A 429 -25.07 -9.40 11.94
N LYS A 430 -25.61 -10.38 12.69
CA LYS A 430 -24.88 -11.05 13.77
C LYS A 430 -23.58 -11.67 13.26
N GLY A 431 -22.49 -11.45 13.99
CA GLY A 431 -21.15 -11.94 13.62
C GLY A 431 -20.43 -11.06 12.59
N PHE A 432 -21.12 -10.11 11.94
CA PHE A 432 -20.52 -9.21 10.94
C PHE A 432 -20.60 -7.74 11.35
N SER A 433 -21.79 -7.23 11.71
CA SER A 433 -21.94 -5.79 11.96
C SER A 433 -22.85 -5.50 13.16
N ALA A 434 -22.52 -4.44 13.90
CA ALA A 434 -23.34 -3.91 14.98
C ALA A 434 -23.21 -2.40 15.08
N ILE A 435 -24.26 -1.75 15.57
CA ILE A 435 -24.26 -0.33 15.90
C ILE A 435 -24.32 -0.22 17.43
N ALA A 436 -23.39 0.49 18.04
CA ALA A 436 -23.38 0.77 19.47
C ALA A 436 -23.49 2.28 19.72
N THR A 437 -24.21 2.66 20.76
CA THR A 437 -24.25 4.03 21.25
C THR A 437 -23.00 4.34 22.07
N THR A 438 -22.70 5.62 22.28
CA THR A 438 -21.61 6.04 23.18
C THR A 438 -21.78 5.44 24.58
N GLU A 439 -23.03 5.32 25.08
CA GLU A 439 -23.30 4.71 26.39
C GLU A 439 -23.03 3.19 26.40
N ASP A 440 -23.33 2.50 25.31
CA ASP A 440 -22.97 1.07 25.19
C ASP A 440 -21.46 0.87 25.21
N ILE A 441 -20.72 1.74 24.53
CA ILE A 441 -19.24 1.70 24.49
C ILE A 441 -18.66 2.00 25.87
N LYS A 442 -19.23 2.98 26.57
CA LYS A 442 -18.85 3.32 27.93
C LYS A 442 -19.10 2.16 28.90
N ALA A 443 -20.22 1.47 28.76
CA ALA A 443 -20.55 0.27 29.55
C ALA A 443 -19.57 -0.89 29.30
N GLN A 444 -18.82 -0.85 28.20
CA GLN A 444 -17.74 -1.79 27.87
C GLN A 444 -16.33 -1.22 28.14
N ASP A 445 -16.18 -0.30 29.10
CA ASP A 445 -14.92 0.34 29.48
C ASP A 445 -14.18 0.99 28.28
N TYR A 446 -14.93 1.54 27.34
CA TYR A 446 -14.44 2.13 26.09
C TYR A 446 -13.57 1.19 25.24
N ILE A 447 -13.75 -0.12 25.38
CA ILE A 447 -13.10 -1.11 24.54
C ILE A 447 -13.81 -1.16 23.19
N LEU A 448 -13.04 -0.98 22.10
CA LEU A 448 -13.55 -0.86 20.74
C LEU A 448 -13.39 -2.14 19.91
N THR A 449 -13.20 -3.30 20.53
CA THR A 449 -13.02 -4.58 19.83
C THR A 449 -14.35 -5.03 19.21
N PRO A 450 -14.51 -5.07 17.86
CA PRO A 450 -15.78 -5.36 17.20
C PRO A 450 -16.47 -6.64 17.65
N GLY A 451 -15.72 -7.72 17.90
CA GLY A 451 -16.27 -8.99 18.38
C GLY A 451 -17.05 -8.92 19.71
N ARG A 452 -16.93 -7.82 20.48
CA ARG A 452 -17.77 -7.61 21.68
C ARG A 452 -19.17 -7.10 21.35
N TYR A 453 -19.36 -6.53 20.16
CA TYR A 453 -20.59 -5.87 19.76
C TYR A 453 -21.40 -6.68 18.74
N VAL A 454 -20.70 -7.32 17.77
CA VAL A 454 -21.38 -8.01 16.67
C VAL A 454 -22.05 -9.32 17.05
N GLY A 455 -21.78 -9.86 18.24
CA GLY A 455 -22.29 -11.15 18.69
C GLY A 455 -21.62 -12.34 17.95
N VAL A 456 -22.22 -13.50 18.09
CA VAL A 456 -21.78 -14.72 17.42
C VAL A 456 -22.66 -14.95 16.21
N ALA A 457 -22.06 -15.21 15.04
CA ALA A 457 -22.81 -15.61 13.85
C ALA A 457 -23.69 -16.83 14.16
N GLU A 458 -24.90 -16.84 13.65
CA GLU A 458 -25.73 -18.02 13.69
C GLU A 458 -25.03 -19.09 12.85
N VAL A 459 -24.48 -20.09 13.50
CA VAL A 459 -23.98 -21.28 12.81
C VAL A 459 -25.22 -22.00 12.32
N GLU A 460 -25.39 -22.17 11.01
CA GLU A 460 -26.37 -23.12 10.50
C GLU A 460 -26.10 -24.44 11.23
N GLU A 461 -27.07 -24.90 11.98
CA GLU A 461 -26.96 -26.24 12.61
C GLU A 461 -26.72 -27.21 11.48
N ASP A 462 -25.63 -27.92 11.54
CA ASP A 462 -25.30 -28.98 10.62
C ASP A 462 -26.32 -30.14 10.92
N ASP A 463 -27.35 -30.17 10.10
CA ASP A 463 -28.42 -31.21 10.22
C ASP A 463 -27.91 -32.62 9.99
N GLU A 464 -26.63 -32.81 9.65
CA GLU A 464 -26.00 -34.13 9.49
C GLU A 464 -25.83 -34.78 10.87
N PRO A 465 -26.49 -35.92 11.17
CA PRO A 465 -26.33 -36.62 12.44
C PRO A 465 -24.85 -36.90 12.74
N PHE A 466 -24.44 -36.71 13.98
CA PHE A 466 -23.02 -36.84 14.38
C PHE A 466 -22.40 -38.19 13.94
N GLU A 467 -23.15 -39.28 14.03
CA GLU A 467 -22.67 -40.60 13.63
C GLU A 467 -22.46 -40.73 12.12
N GLU A 468 -23.33 -40.11 11.31
CA GLU A 468 -23.20 -40.09 9.84
C GLU A 468 -21.98 -39.26 9.43
N LYS A 469 -21.85 -38.07 10.03
CA LYS A 469 -20.72 -37.21 9.82
C LYS A 469 -19.39 -37.85 10.20
N MET A 470 -19.34 -38.51 11.38
CA MET A 470 -18.15 -39.25 11.82
C MET A 470 -17.83 -40.42 10.89
N THR A 471 -18.82 -41.15 10.42
CA THR A 471 -18.63 -42.25 9.47
C THR A 471 -18.08 -41.73 8.14
N ARG A 472 -18.62 -40.63 7.61
CA ARG A 472 -18.14 -40.00 6.38
C ARG A 472 -16.72 -39.50 6.53
N LEU A 473 -16.43 -38.72 7.58
CA LEU A 473 -15.11 -38.13 7.81
C LEU A 473 -14.03 -39.20 8.07
N THR A 474 -14.33 -40.24 8.85
CA THR A 474 -13.40 -41.36 9.05
C THR A 474 -13.15 -42.15 7.77
N GLY A 475 -14.17 -42.29 6.92
CA GLY A 475 -14.01 -42.87 5.58
C GLY A 475 -13.14 -42.03 4.65
N GLU A 476 -13.26 -40.68 4.70
CA GLU A 476 -12.39 -39.75 3.96
C GLU A 476 -10.94 -39.82 4.46
N ILE A 477 -10.74 -39.84 5.78
CA ILE A 477 -9.40 -39.97 6.39
C ILE A 477 -8.76 -41.33 5.97
N ALA A 478 -9.50 -42.41 5.97
CA ALA A 478 -8.99 -43.70 5.53
C ALA A 478 -8.52 -43.68 4.07
N LYS A 479 -9.29 -43.05 3.16
CA LYS A 479 -8.89 -42.84 1.77
C LYS A 479 -7.62 -41.98 1.65
N CYS A 480 -7.50 -40.90 2.46
CA CYS A 480 -6.31 -40.08 2.48
C CYS A 480 -5.07 -40.88 2.95
N PHE A 481 -5.21 -41.77 3.92
CA PHE A 481 -4.11 -42.63 4.36
C PHE A 481 -3.73 -43.66 3.28
N GLU A 482 -4.68 -44.27 2.58
CA GLU A 482 -4.40 -45.15 1.46
C GLU A 482 -3.61 -44.44 0.35
N GLU A 483 -4.05 -43.23 -0.03
CA GLU A 483 -3.37 -42.43 -1.06
C GLU A 483 -1.98 -41.98 -0.59
N SER A 484 -1.84 -41.59 0.67
CA SER A 484 -0.54 -41.27 1.26
C SER A 484 0.44 -42.43 1.19
N ASN A 485 -0.01 -43.63 1.55
CA ASN A 485 0.80 -44.85 1.46
C ASN A 485 1.19 -45.17 0.00
N ARG A 486 0.23 -45.04 -0.92
CA ARG A 486 0.49 -45.22 -2.36
C ARG A 486 1.55 -44.26 -2.88
N LEU A 487 1.46 -42.96 -2.51
CA LEU A 487 2.42 -41.96 -2.90
C LEU A 487 3.80 -42.19 -2.27
N GLN A 488 3.87 -42.63 -1.02
CA GLN A 488 5.12 -43.00 -0.36
C GLN A 488 5.84 -44.15 -1.11
N GLU A 489 5.11 -45.21 -1.49
CA GLU A 489 5.69 -46.31 -2.28
C GLU A 489 6.15 -45.85 -3.66
N GLN A 490 5.44 -44.93 -4.29
CA GLN A 490 5.81 -44.39 -5.57
C GLN A 490 7.10 -43.49 -5.48
N ILE A 491 7.19 -42.71 -4.40
CA ILE A 491 8.39 -41.92 -4.11
C ILE A 491 9.60 -42.84 -3.88
N LYS A 492 9.46 -43.90 -3.09
CA LYS A 492 10.54 -44.87 -2.88
C LYS A 492 11.02 -45.49 -4.18
N LYS A 493 10.11 -45.96 -5.04
CA LYS A 493 10.43 -46.51 -6.35
C LYS A 493 11.15 -45.54 -7.26
N ASN A 494 10.69 -44.27 -7.25
CA ASN A 494 11.35 -43.21 -8.05
C ASN A 494 12.77 -42.88 -7.55
N LEU A 495 12.97 -42.89 -6.22
CA LEU A 495 14.28 -42.68 -5.61
C LEU A 495 15.24 -43.85 -5.89
N GLU A 496 14.74 -45.10 -5.81
CA GLU A 496 15.52 -46.27 -6.19
C GLU A 496 15.95 -46.23 -7.65
N ALA A 497 15.04 -45.80 -8.56
CA ALA A 497 15.34 -45.74 -10.00
C ALA A 497 16.45 -44.70 -10.35
N ILE A 498 16.67 -43.70 -9.49
CA ILE A 498 17.75 -42.70 -9.66
C ILE A 498 18.95 -42.96 -8.75
N GLY A 499 19.00 -44.14 -8.06
CA GLY A 499 20.14 -44.56 -7.25
C GLY A 499 20.15 -44.07 -5.79
N TYR A 500 19.04 -43.50 -5.29
CA TYR A 500 18.87 -43.05 -3.90
C TYR A 500 17.77 -43.88 -3.22
N GLY A 501 18.08 -45.15 -2.87
CA GLY A 501 17.17 -45.98 -2.07
C GLY A 501 17.02 -45.46 -0.63
N MET A 502 15.76 -45.47 -0.09
CA MET A 502 15.47 -45.21 1.31
C MET A 502 15.25 -46.50 2.09
#